data_0898afedb295f9bf13fac8a076ad3cdb
#
_entry.id   0898afedb295f9bf13fac8a076ad3cdb
#
_cell.length_a   1.000
_cell.length_b   1.000
_cell.length_c   1.000
_cell.angle_alpha   90.00
_cell.angle_beta   90.00
_cell.angle_gamma   90.00
#
_symmetry.space_group_name_H-M   'P 1'
#
loop_
_entity.id
_entity.type
_entity.pdbx_description
1 polymer ?
#
loop_
_entity_poly.entity_id
_entity_poly.type
_entity_poly.pdbx_seq_one_letter_code
_entity_poly.pdbx_strand_id
1 'polypeptide(L)'
;MDHLTDVFAAISHPTRRAIIGQLAAKGPTRFLDVARPFDTALNAVTKHLKLLERGGLIERTKQGREVLISFRAEPLREVAGWVHEYERFWNTQLDKFEQHFKSKTAKTENRR
;
A
#
# COMPACT_ATOMS: atom_id res chain seq x y z
N MET A 1 -5.85 2.43 -19.06
CA MET A 1 -4.69 1.98 -18.26
C MET A 1 -4.99 0.59 -17.71
N ASP A 2 -3.97 -0.19 -17.47
CA ASP A 2 -4.20 -1.52 -16.91
C ASP A 2 -4.53 -1.43 -15.42
N HIS A 3 -5.06 -2.53 -14.90
CA HIS A 3 -5.50 -2.60 -13.51
C HIS A 3 -4.33 -2.42 -12.52
N LEU A 4 -3.19 -2.99 -12.83
CA LEU A 4 -2.01 -2.87 -11.97
C LEU A 4 -1.57 -1.41 -11.82
N THR A 5 -1.60 -0.64 -12.89
CA THR A 5 -1.28 0.80 -12.86
C THR A 5 -2.27 1.54 -11.96
N ASP A 6 -3.55 1.21 -12.03
CA ASP A 6 -4.56 1.82 -11.17
C ASP A 6 -4.33 1.51 -9.69
N VAL A 7 -3.88 0.29 -9.39
CA VAL A 7 -3.55 -0.08 -8.01
C VAL A 7 -2.34 0.72 -7.52
N PHE A 8 -1.29 0.81 -8.34
CA PHE A 8 -0.11 1.61 -7.99
C PHE A 8 -0.47 3.08 -7.76
N ALA A 9 -1.30 3.64 -8.65
CA ALA A 9 -1.76 5.03 -8.48
C ALA A 9 -2.51 5.21 -7.16
N ALA A 10 -3.36 4.25 -6.82
CA ALA A 10 -4.14 4.31 -5.59
C ALA A 10 -3.26 4.34 -4.35
N ILE A 11 -2.17 3.58 -4.32
CA ILE A 11 -1.30 3.50 -3.14
C ILE A 11 -0.11 4.47 -3.18
N SER A 12 -0.04 5.33 -4.19
CA SER A 12 1.09 6.24 -4.36
C SER A 12 1.05 7.50 -3.49
N HIS A 13 0.01 7.68 -2.70
CA HIS A 13 -0.15 8.87 -1.85
C HIS A 13 -0.28 8.48 -0.38
N PRO A 14 0.42 9.21 0.53
CA PRO A 14 0.39 8.87 1.95
C PRO A 14 -1.02 8.87 2.56
N THR A 15 -1.86 9.82 2.17
CA THR A 15 -3.23 9.88 2.67
C THR A 15 -4.03 8.65 2.27
N ARG A 16 -3.86 8.19 1.02
CA ARG A 16 -4.55 6.99 0.56
C ARG A 16 -4.07 5.74 1.30
N ARG A 17 -2.78 5.64 1.56
CA ARG A 17 -2.25 4.53 2.38
C ARG A 17 -2.78 4.58 3.80
N ALA A 18 -2.92 5.79 4.37
CA ALA A 18 -3.48 5.95 5.70
C ALA A 18 -4.97 5.55 5.76
N ILE A 19 -5.74 5.87 4.71
CA ILE A 19 -7.13 5.46 4.61
C ILE A 19 -7.23 3.92 4.58
N ILE A 20 -6.41 3.27 3.78
CA ILE A 20 -6.35 1.82 3.71
C ILE A 20 -6.06 1.22 5.09
N GLY A 21 -5.06 1.76 5.79
CA GLY A 21 -4.69 1.29 7.13
C GLY A 21 -5.83 1.43 8.12
N GLN A 22 -6.55 2.54 8.06
CA GLN A 22 -7.69 2.80 8.92
C GLN A 22 -8.82 1.79 8.65
N LEU A 23 -9.15 1.58 7.38
CA LEU A 23 -10.21 0.65 7.01
C LEU A 23 -9.83 -0.81 7.31
N ALA A 24 -8.58 -1.17 7.12
CA ALA A 24 -8.10 -2.52 7.43
C ALA A 24 -8.20 -2.80 8.93
N ALA A 25 -7.94 -1.78 9.76
CA ALA A 25 -7.99 -1.93 11.21
C ALA A 25 -9.42 -1.93 11.77
N LYS A 26 -10.28 -1.06 11.22
CA LYS A 26 -11.63 -0.84 11.77
C LYS A 26 -12.73 -1.63 11.07
N GLY A 27 -12.50 -2.09 9.84
CA GLY A 27 -13.54 -2.67 9.00
C GLY A 27 -14.41 -1.60 8.34
N PRO A 28 -15.60 -1.97 7.83
CA PRO A 28 -16.48 -1.02 7.15
C PRO A 28 -16.75 0.23 7.97
N THR A 29 -16.56 1.39 7.35
CA THR A 29 -16.60 2.68 8.05
C THR A 29 -17.39 3.68 7.21
N ARG A 30 -18.18 4.53 7.87
CA ARG A 30 -18.93 5.58 7.19
C ARG A 30 -17.98 6.65 6.64
N PHE A 31 -18.37 7.28 5.53
CA PHE A 31 -17.55 8.29 4.86
C PHE A 31 -17.03 9.37 5.80
N LEU A 32 -17.90 9.94 6.61
CA LEU A 32 -17.50 11.03 7.52
C LEU A 32 -16.49 10.55 8.56
N ASP A 33 -16.60 9.30 8.98
CA ASP A 33 -15.65 8.72 9.94
C ASP A 33 -14.30 8.42 9.28
N VAL A 34 -14.31 8.07 7.99
CA VAL A 34 -13.07 7.93 7.22
C VAL A 34 -12.37 9.28 7.10
N ALA A 35 -13.13 10.33 6.82
CA ALA A 35 -12.59 11.67 6.58
C ALA A 35 -12.10 12.36 7.86
N ARG A 36 -12.73 12.07 8.99
CA ARG A 36 -12.51 12.79 10.25
C ARG A 36 -11.05 12.91 10.69
N PRO A 37 -10.22 11.86 10.61
CA PRO A 37 -8.82 11.96 11.06
C PRO A 37 -7.95 12.86 10.18
N PHE A 38 -8.42 13.25 9.00
CA PHE A 38 -7.62 13.99 8.05
C PHE A 38 -8.00 15.48 8.09
N ASP A 39 -7.00 16.33 8.30
CA ASP A 39 -7.18 17.78 8.31
C ASP A 39 -7.15 18.30 6.87
N THR A 40 -8.17 17.90 6.11
CA THR A 40 -8.27 18.25 4.70
C THR A 40 -9.75 18.36 4.32
N ALA A 41 -10.01 19.07 3.24
CA ALA A 41 -11.38 19.29 2.76
C ALA A 41 -12.03 17.95 2.36
N LEU A 42 -13.34 17.85 2.58
CA LEU A 42 -14.09 16.65 2.18
C LEU A 42 -13.94 16.34 0.69
N ASN A 43 -13.82 17.37 -0.14
CA ASN A 43 -13.60 17.19 -1.58
C ASN A 43 -12.30 16.44 -1.88
N ALA A 44 -11.25 16.74 -1.11
CA ALA A 44 -9.97 16.05 -1.28
C ALA A 44 -10.09 14.59 -0.86
N VAL A 45 -10.78 14.32 0.24
CA VAL A 45 -11.02 12.93 0.68
C VAL A 45 -11.83 12.17 -0.37
N THR A 46 -12.86 12.81 -0.94
CA THR A 46 -13.65 12.21 -2.00
C THR A 46 -12.78 11.80 -3.20
N LYS A 47 -11.86 12.68 -3.60
CA LYS A 47 -10.93 12.37 -4.70
C LYS A 47 -10.02 11.19 -4.37
N HIS A 48 -9.52 11.15 -3.14
CA HIS A 48 -8.71 10.01 -2.69
C HIS A 48 -9.50 8.70 -2.75
N LEU A 49 -10.75 8.73 -2.31
CA LEU A 49 -11.60 7.54 -2.34
C LEU A 49 -11.90 7.09 -3.77
N LYS A 50 -12.07 8.02 -4.70
CA LYS A 50 -12.30 7.68 -6.11
C LYS A 50 -11.10 6.94 -6.70
N LEU A 51 -9.89 7.36 -6.38
CA LEU A 51 -8.68 6.68 -6.84
C LEU A 51 -8.53 5.31 -6.22
N LEU A 52 -8.88 5.16 -4.94
CA LEU A 52 -8.89 3.87 -4.27
C LEU A 52 -9.94 2.93 -4.89
N GLU A 53 -11.11 3.45 -5.22
CA GLU A 53 -12.14 2.67 -5.92
C GLU A 53 -11.67 2.21 -7.29
N ARG A 54 -11.03 3.09 -8.03
CA ARG A 54 -10.52 2.76 -9.36
C ARG A 54 -9.53 1.62 -9.31
N GLY A 55 -8.70 1.58 -8.26
CA GLY A 55 -7.78 0.48 -8.04
C GLY A 55 -8.43 -0.77 -7.44
N GLY A 56 -9.72 -0.69 -7.12
CA GLY A 56 -10.45 -1.82 -6.52
C GLY A 56 -10.09 -2.08 -5.07
N LEU A 57 -9.44 -1.11 -4.40
CA LEU A 57 -8.98 -1.27 -3.02
C LEU A 57 -10.05 -0.94 -1.99
N ILE A 58 -11.12 -0.26 -2.40
CA ILE A 58 -12.26 -0.01 -1.53
C ILE A 58 -13.54 -0.30 -2.30
N GLU A 59 -14.59 -0.59 -1.53
CA GLU A 59 -15.92 -0.83 -2.04
C GLU A 59 -16.90 -0.03 -1.22
N ARG A 60 -17.86 0.58 -1.89
CA ARG A 60 -18.95 1.31 -1.22
C ARG A 60 -20.17 0.41 -1.15
N THR A 61 -20.74 0.29 0.04
CA THR A 61 -21.96 -0.49 0.25
C THR A 61 -22.99 0.41 0.91
N LYS A 62 -24.15 0.51 0.27
CA LYS A 62 -25.24 1.28 0.84
C LYS A 62 -25.97 0.43 1.87
N GLN A 63 -26.12 0.95 3.07
CA GLN A 63 -26.80 0.27 4.15
C GLN A 63 -27.79 1.25 4.77
N GLY A 64 -29.07 1.13 4.39
CA GLY A 64 -30.08 2.11 4.75
C GLY A 64 -29.78 3.47 4.09
N ARG A 65 -29.65 4.50 4.91
CA ARG A 65 -29.30 5.86 4.44
C ARG A 65 -27.79 6.11 4.46
N GLU A 66 -27.02 5.16 4.96
CA GLU A 66 -25.60 5.31 5.12
C GLU A 66 -24.84 4.61 4.01
N VAL A 67 -23.66 5.16 3.68
CA VAL A 67 -22.73 4.51 2.77
C VAL A 67 -21.52 4.08 3.60
N LEU A 68 -21.25 2.78 3.59
CA LEU A 68 -20.09 2.21 4.26
C LEU A 68 -18.98 1.96 3.24
N ILE A 69 -17.78 2.27 3.65
CA ILE A 69 -16.58 2.07 2.83
C ILE A 69 -15.80 0.93 3.44
N SER A 70 -15.51 -0.08 2.61
CA SER A 70 -14.80 -1.28 3.05
C SER A 70 -13.49 -1.43 2.27
N PHE A 71 -12.46 -1.92 2.95
CA PHE A 71 -11.19 -2.22 2.32
C PHE A 71 -11.26 -3.58 1.62
N ARG A 72 -10.69 -3.64 0.42
CA ARG A 72 -10.53 -4.87 -0.34
C ARG A 72 -9.06 -5.09 -0.61
N ALA A 73 -8.50 -6.11 -0.01
CA ALA A 73 -7.06 -6.40 -0.10
C ALA A 73 -6.66 -7.08 -1.41
N GLU A 74 -7.62 -7.67 -2.13
CA GLU A 74 -7.32 -8.49 -3.31
C GLU A 74 -6.42 -7.83 -4.34
N PRO A 75 -6.62 -6.54 -4.71
CA PRO A 75 -5.74 -5.92 -5.70
C PRO A 75 -4.29 -5.79 -5.23
N LEU A 76 -4.04 -5.78 -3.92
CA LEU A 76 -2.68 -5.75 -3.41
C LEU A 76 -1.93 -7.05 -3.70
N ARG A 77 -2.66 -8.13 -3.95
CA ARG A 77 -2.07 -9.41 -4.36
C ARG A 77 -1.37 -9.28 -5.71
N GLU A 78 -1.92 -8.48 -6.62
CA GLU A 78 -1.31 -8.21 -7.92
C GLU A 78 0.00 -7.43 -7.74
N VAL A 79 0.01 -6.45 -6.85
CA VAL A 79 1.21 -5.68 -6.53
C VAL A 79 2.25 -6.60 -5.92
N ALA A 80 1.84 -7.44 -4.96
CA ALA A 80 2.74 -8.39 -4.32
C ALA A 80 3.35 -9.36 -5.33
N GLY A 81 2.54 -9.84 -6.29
CA GLY A 81 3.01 -10.71 -7.35
C GLY A 81 4.05 -10.03 -8.24
N TRP A 82 3.79 -8.77 -8.61
CA TRP A 82 4.73 -7.99 -9.40
C TRP A 82 6.05 -7.79 -8.66
N VAL A 83 6.00 -7.43 -7.40
CA VAL A 83 7.19 -7.25 -6.57
C VAL A 83 7.94 -8.58 -6.44
N HIS A 84 7.19 -9.68 -6.26
CA HIS A 84 7.77 -11.01 -6.09
C HIS A 84 8.62 -11.44 -7.30
N GLU A 85 8.24 -11.04 -8.51
CA GLU A 85 9.01 -11.33 -9.72
C GLU A 85 10.43 -10.76 -9.63
N TYR A 86 10.61 -9.64 -8.94
CA TYR A 86 11.88 -8.96 -8.80
C TYR A 86 12.58 -9.25 -7.48
N GLU A 87 11.89 -9.89 -6.54
CA GLU A 87 12.43 -10.20 -5.22
C GLU A 87 13.66 -11.09 -5.31
N ARG A 88 13.63 -12.09 -6.18
CA ARG A 88 14.76 -12.97 -6.40
C ARG A 88 15.97 -12.19 -6.90
N PHE A 89 15.76 -11.26 -7.80
CA PHE A 89 16.82 -10.40 -8.33
C PHE A 89 17.41 -9.54 -7.21
N TRP A 90 16.55 -8.89 -6.44
CA TRP A 90 17.00 -8.04 -5.35
C TRP A 90 17.74 -8.84 -4.28
N ASN A 91 17.22 -9.99 -3.91
CA ASN A 91 17.85 -10.85 -2.92
C ASN A 91 19.23 -11.30 -3.37
N THR A 92 19.38 -11.65 -4.64
CA THR A 92 20.68 -12.03 -5.20
C THR A 92 21.67 -10.88 -5.13
N GLN A 93 21.25 -9.66 -5.52
CA GLN A 93 22.11 -8.49 -5.47
C GLN A 93 22.47 -8.10 -4.04
N LEU A 94 21.51 -8.15 -3.14
CA LEU A 94 21.73 -7.84 -1.74
C LEU A 94 22.62 -8.89 -1.07
N ASP A 95 22.47 -10.15 -1.42
CA ASP A 95 23.31 -11.23 -0.91
C ASP A 95 24.76 -11.03 -1.35
N LYS A 96 24.99 -10.67 -2.60
CA LYS A 96 26.33 -10.37 -3.11
C LYS A 96 26.94 -9.18 -2.37
N PHE A 97 26.16 -8.15 -2.15
CA PHE A 97 26.61 -6.97 -1.43
C PHE A 97 26.96 -7.32 0.01
N GLU A 98 26.11 -8.09 0.66
CA GLU A 98 26.32 -8.54 2.04
C GLU A 98 27.55 -9.41 2.17
N GLN A 99 27.76 -10.36 1.25
CA GLN A 99 28.95 -11.20 1.22
C GLN A 99 30.21 -10.36 1.04
N HIS A 100 30.16 -9.35 0.19
CA HIS A 100 31.27 -8.44 -0.02
C HIS A 100 31.64 -7.72 1.28
N PHE A 101 30.65 -7.25 2.01
CA PHE A 101 30.84 -6.59 3.32
C PHE A 101 31.40 -7.53 4.36
N LYS A 102 30.86 -8.74 4.46
CA LYS A 102 31.33 -9.75 5.40
C LYS A 102 32.78 -10.15 5.12
N SER A 103 33.14 -10.30 3.85
CA SER A 103 34.49 -10.60 3.43
C SER A 103 35.47 -9.52 3.84
N LYS A 104 35.12 -8.25 3.65
CA LYS A 104 35.96 -7.11 4.07
C LYS A 104 36.09 -7.06 5.58
N THR A 105 35.03 -7.29 6.33
CA THR A 105 35.03 -7.27 7.78
C THR A 105 35.92 -8.41 8.32
N ALA A 106 35.78 -9.61 7.74
CA ALA A 106 36.59 -10.76 8.13
C ALA A 106 38.08 -10.50 7.91
N LYS A 107 38.43 -9.91 6.76
CA LYS A 107 39.85 -9.56 6.46
C LYS A 107 40.39 -8.54 7.45
N THR A 108 39.55 -7.56 7.81
CA THR A 108 39.95 -6.53 8.78
C THR A 108 40.16 -7.16 10.16
N GLU A 109 39.29 -8.04 10.59
CA GLU A 109 39.40 -8.73 11.86
C GLU A 109 40.63 -9.65 11.91
N ASN A 110 40.95 -10.35 10.82
CA ASN A 110 42.10 -11.23 10.73
C ASN A 110 43.45 -10.50 10.78
N ARG A 111 43.45 -9.20 10.54
CA ARG A 111 44.66 -8.37 10.64
C ARG A 111 44.99 -7.91 12.06
N ARG A 112 44.13 -8.17 12.99
CA ARG A 112 44.39 -7.93 14.41
C ARG A 112 45.05 -9.18 15.01
#